data_8cefca7023c9a052b2dd80286542db1d
#
_entry.id   8cefca7023c9a052b2dd80286542db1d
#
_cell.length_a   1.000
_cell.length_b   1.000
_cell.length_c   1.000
_cell.angle_alpha   90.00
_cell.angle_beta   90.00
_cell.angle_gamma   90.00
#
_symmetry.space_group_name_H-M   'P 1'
#
loop_
_entity.id
_entity.type
_entity.pdbx_description
1 polymer ?
#
loop_
_entity_poly.entity_id
_entity_poly.type
_entity_poly.pdbx_seq_one_letter_code
_entity_poly.pdbx_strand_id
1 'polypeptide(L)'
;MPETDLSSQYGAEAVAAGRSLQPRTFERRLAQRDSLDPHYTKLWVDFAIEGLGRRPALDARTRLLVLIGQYTMARSEGALEDAIHAALEAKVAPREILEIILQCTVYGGHTVVEPAIECFHRIARDEGLLDALRASALPLDGNDRKRDYEVERATWHPDDVRDPRCEPLMKKHGWLAVGRGLTLRPRHHLNILAWLDAIDSEFAGLWVKFCYGGMY
;
A
#
# COMPACT_ATOMS: atom_id res chain seq x y z
N MET A 1 14.78 -36.76 2.92
CA MET A 1 13.97 -36.90 1.71
C MET A 1 14.78 -36.41 0.52
N PRO A 2 14.79 -37.06 -0.64
CA PRO A 2 15.46 -36.50 -1.81
C PRO A 2 14.85 -35.13 -2.10
N GLU A 3 15.71 -34.17 -2.35
CA GLU A 3 15.33 -32.80 -2.72
C GLU A 3 14.57 -32.91 -4.06
N THR A 4 13.24 -32.80 -4.01
CA THR A 4 12.40 -32.87 -5.21
C THR A 4 12.82 -31.67 -6.07
N ASP A 5 13.29 -31.91 -7.28
CA ASP A 5 13.60 -30.85 -8.22
C ASP A 5 12.30 -30.16 -8.64
N LEU A 6 11.92 -29.14 -7.90
CA LEU A 6 10.70 -28.35 -8.12
C LEU A 6 10.67 -27.74 -9.54
N SER A 7 11.83 -27.46 -10.11
CA SER A 7 11.93 -26.91 -11.46
C SER A 7 11.54 -27.94 -12.52
N SER A 8 11.90 -29.21 -12.32
CA SER A 8 11.46 -30.30 -13.23
C SER A 8 9.96 -30.55 -13.11
N GLN A 9 9.38 -30.39 -11.92
CA GLN A 9 7.97 -30.72 -11.66
C GLN A 9 7.02 -29.58 -12.06
N TYR A 10 7.38 -28.32 -11.80
CA TYR A 10 6.51 -27.15 -11.98
C TYR A 10 6.96 -26.22 -13.10
N GLY A 11 8.09 -26.49 -13.73
CA GLY A 11 8.71 -25.65 -14.77
C GLY A 11 9.68 -24.61 -14.19
N ALA A 12 10.84 -24.48 -14.81
CA ALA A 12 11.90 -23.58 -14.36
C ALA A 12 11.47 -22.10 -14.33
N GLU A 13 10.67 -21.67 -15.33
CA GLU A 13 10.17 -20.30 -15.40
C GLU A 13 9.14 -19.98 -14.30
N ALA A 14 8.24 -20.92 -14.01
CA ALA A 14 7.27 -20.75 -12.92
C ALA A 14 7.96 -20.67 -11.56
N VAL A 15 8.96 -21.54 -11.33
CA VAL A 15 9.75 -21.51 -10.10
C VAL A 15 10.53 -20.19 -9.97
N ALA A 16 11.16 -19.72 -11.05
CA ALA A 16 11.86 -18.45 -11.06
C ALA A 16 10.92 -17.27 -10.80
N ALA A 17 9.74 -17.25 -11.41
CA ALA A 17 8.72 -16.22 -11.16
C ALA A 17 8.20 -16.28 -9.72
N GLY A 18 7.98 -17.46 -9.17
CA GLY A 18 7.59 -17.64 -7.77
C GLY A 18 8.66 -17.12 -6.79
N ARG A 19 9.93 -17.39 -7.05
CA ARG A 19 11.06 -16.85 -6.27
C ARG A 19 11.12 -15.33 -6.32
N SER A 20 10.85 -14.72 -7.47
CA SER A 20 10.84 -13.25 -7.57
C SER A 20 9.73 -12.58 -6.77
N LEU A 21 8.63 -13.28 -6.50
CA LEU A 21 7.50 -12.80 -5.69
C LEU A 21 7.66 -13.12 -4.20
N GLN A 22 8.31 -14.23 -3.88
CA GLN A 22 8.49 -14.75 -2.53
C GLN A 22 9.91 -15.33 -2.34
N PRO A 23 10.95 -14.47 -2.32
CA PRO A 23 12.34 -14.90 -2.45
C PRO A 23 12.81 -15.82 -1.30
N ARG A 24 12.25 -15.67 -0.10
CA ARG A 24 12.69 -16.40 1.08
C ARG A 24 11.87 -17.65 1.38
N THR A 25 10.62 -17.71 0.94
CA THR A 25 9.73 -18.81 1.39
C THR A 25 9.10 -19.61 0.27
N PHE A 26 9.21 -19.18 -0.99
CA PHE A 26 8.52 -19.81 -2.11
C PHE A 26 8.77 -21.31 -2.19
N GLU A 27 10.00 -21.75 -2.26
CA GLU A 27 10.36 -23.17 -2.43
C GLU A 27 9.88 -24.02 -1.25
N ARG A 28 10.11 -23.55 -0.05
CA ARG A 28 9.64 -24.25 1.16
C ARG A 28 8.11 -24.38 1.15
N ARG A 29 7.39 -23.32 0.82
CA ARG A 29 5.92 -23.34 0.76
C ARG A 29 5.39 -24.20 -0.38
N LEU A 30 6.10 -24.18 -1.52
CA LEU A 30 5.75 -25.03 -2.66
C LEU A 30 5.93 -26.50 -2.29
N ALA A 31 7.07 -26.88 -1.71
CA ALA A 31 7.34 -28.23 -1.25
C ALA A 31 6.34 -28.71 -0.17
N GLN A 32 5.98 -27.81 0.77
CA GLN A 32 4.94 -28.12 1.78
C GLN A 32 3.58 -28.40 1.15
N ARG A 33 3.14 -27.60 0.18
CA ARG A 33 1.88 -27.84 -0.53
C ARG A 33 1.92 -29.10 -1.36
N ASP A 34 3.03 -29.31 -2.05
CA ASP A 34 3.25 -30.51 -2.87
C ASP A 34 3.14 -31.79 -2.04
N SER A 35 3.73 -31.78 -0.84
CA SER A 35 3.66 -32.94 0.06
C SER A 35 2.24 -33.24 0.59
N LEU A 36 1.34 -32.26 0.55
CA LEU A 36 -0.06 -32.41 0.96
C LEU A 36 -0.96 -32.81 -0.22
N ASP A 37 -0.83 -32.07 -1.33
CA ASP A 37 -1.64 -32.29 -2.54
C ASP A 37 -0.90 -31.77 -3.78
N PRO A 38 -0.21 -32.64 -4.53
CA PRO A 38 0.50 -32.25 -5.77
C PRO A 38 -0.42 -31.70 -6.86
N HIS A 39 -1.65 -32.21 -6.95
CA HIS A 39 -2.61 -31.74 -7.95
C HIS A 39 -3.06 -30.31 -7.66
N TYR A 40 -3.47 -30.03 -6.42
CA TYR A 40 -3.79 -28.69 -6.00
C TYR A 40 -2.59 -27.74 -6.17
N THR A 41 -1.39 -28.19 -5.84
CA THR A 41 -0.16 -27.38 -5.97
C THR A 41 0.09 -27.00 -7.42
N LYS A 42 -0.09 -27.93 -8.36
CA LYS A 42 0.02 -27.64 -9.80
C LYS A 42 -1.00 -26.60 -10.25
N LEU A 43 -2.27 -26.75 -9.87
CA LEU A 43 -3.32 -25.77 -10.19
C LEU A 43 -3.01 -24.39 -9.61
N TRP A 44 -2.49 -24.35 -8.39
CA TRP A 44 -2.10 -23.09 -7.75
C TRP A 44 -0.92 -22.43 -8.48
N VAL A 45 0.12 -23.17 -8.89
CA VAL A 45 1.25 -22.65 -9.68
C VAL A 45 0.75 -22.08 -11.00
N ASP A 46 -0.06 -22.85 -11.73
CA ASP A 46 -0.59 -22.43 -13.03
C ASP A 46 -1.44 -21.16 -12.92
N PHE A 47 -2.26 -21.05 -11.89
CA PHE A 47 -3.12 -19.87 -11.70
C PHE A 47 -2.39 -18.69 -11.10
N ALA A 48 -1.74 -18.87 -9.93
CA ALA A 48 -1.20 -17.76 -9.15
C ALA A 48 0.15 -17.25 -9.70
N ILE A 49 1.00 -18.16 -10.14
CA ILE A 49 2.35 -17.79 -10.62
C ILE A 49 2.33 -17.51 -12.12
N GLU A 50 1.92 -18.50 -12.93
CA GLU A 50 1.90 -18.35 -14.38
C GLU A 50 0.76 -17.42 -14.83
N GLY A 51 -0.44 -17.66 -14.33
CA GLY A 51 -1.65 -16.95 -14.74
C GLY A 51 -1.71 -15.50 -14.27
N LEU A 52 -1.42 -15.21 -12.99
CA LEU A 52 -1.49 -13.87 -12.41
C LEU A 52 -0.13 -13.21 -12.27
N GLY A 53 0.85 -13.95 -11.75
CA GLY A 53 2.19 -13.42 -11.42
C GLY A 53 2.95 -12.90 -12.64
N ARG A 54 2.75 -13.49 -13.81
CA ARG A 54 3.45 -13.15 -15.06
C ARG A 54 2.64 -12.28 -16.02
N ARG A 55 1.43 -11.85 -15.67
CA ARG A 55 0.64 -10.99 -16.57
C ARG A 55 1.33 -9.64 -16.82
N PRO A 56 1.42 -9.18 -18.06
CA PRO A 56 2.16 -7.95 -18.41
C PRO A 56 1.41 -6.66 -18.09
N ALA A 57 0.15 -6.74 -17.63
CA ALA A 57 -0.69 -5.56 -17.37
C ALA A 57 -0.16 -4.67 -16.22
N LEU A 58 0.57 -5.27 -15.28
CA LEU A 58 1.26 -4.56 -14.21
C LEU A 58 2.76 -4.87 -14.30
N ASP A 59 3.59 -3.85 -14.16
CA ASP A 59 5.03 -4.06 -13.97
C ASP A 59 5.33 -4.72 -12.61
N ALA A 60 6.55 -5.25 -12.47
CA ALA A 60 6.95 -5.98 -11.27
C ALA A 60 6.86 -5.11 -10.00
N ARG A 61 7.28 -3.84 -10.10
CA ARG A 61 7.25 -2.89 -8.99
C ARG A 61 5.80 -2.64 -8.50
N THR A 62 4.92 -2.29 -9.42
CA THR A 62 3.50 -2.05 -9.11
C THR A 62 2.85 -3.29 -8.49
N ARG A 63 3.12 -4.47 -9.05
CA ARG A 63 2.62 -5.74 -8.53
C ARG A 63 3.05 -6.00 -7.09
N LEU A 64 4.33 -5.75 -6.75
CA LEU A 64 4.86 -5.95 -5.40
C LEU A 64 4.23 -4.96 -4.41
N LEU A 65 4.06 -3.69 -4.78
CA LEU A 65 3.36 -2.71 -3.94
C LEU A 65 1.90 -3.10 -3.67
N VAL A 66 1.19 -3.60 -4.69
CA VAL A 66 -0.18 -4.13 -4.51
C VAL A 66 -0.20 -5.33 -3.56
N LEU A 67 0.74 -6.27 -3.70
CA LEU A 67 0.85 -7.44 -2.81
C LEU A 67 1.14 -7.02 -1.36
N ILE A 68 2.02 -6.04 -1.14
CA ILE A 68 2.29 -5.49 0.19
C ILE A 68 1.00 -4.95 0.82
N GLY A 69 0.23 -4.15 0.10
CA GLY A 69 -1.05 -3.64 0.59
C GLY A 69 -2.05 -4.76 0.90
N GLN A 70 -2.17 -5.75 0.02
CA GLN A 70 -3.05 -6.91 0.23
C GLN A 70 -2.65 -7.72 1.47
N TYR A 71 -1.36 -8.02 1.65
CA TYR A 71 -0.88 -8.82 2.79
C TYR A 71 -0.95 -8.04 4.10
N THR A 72 -0.78 -6.71 4.07
CA THR A 72 -1.05 -5.83 5.21
C THR A 72 -2.51 -5.95 5.64
N MET A 73 -3.45 -5.78 4.72
CA MET A 73 -4.89 -5.87 5.00
C MET A 73 -5.33 -7.27 5.42
N ALA A 74 -4.71 -8.29 4.84
CA ALA A 74 -4.97 -9.70 5.20
C ALA A 74 -4.28 -10.15 6.49
N ARG A 75 -3.44 -9.30 7.10
CA ARG A 75 -2.62 -9.60 8.28
C ARG A 75 -1.78 -10.86 8.09
N SER A 76 -1.28 -11.06 6.87
CA SER A 76 -0.48 -12.24 6.50
C SER A 76 1.00 -11.93 6.64
N GLU A 77 1.51 -11.92 7.89
CA GLU A 77 2.87 -11.46 8.22
C GLU A 77 3.97 -12.13 7.37
N GLY A 78 3.96 -13.46 7.27
CA GLY A 78 5.00 -14.15 6.51
C GLY A 78 4.92 -13.93 4.99
N ALA A 79 3.74 -13.60 4.42
CA ALA A 79 3.63 -13.23 3.02
C ALA A 79 4.03 -11.76 2.81
N LEU A 80 3.73 -10.91 3.77
CA LEU A 80 4.15 -9.51 3.79
C LEU A 80 5.69 -9.39 3.86
N GLU A 81 6.33 -10.13 4.75
CA GLU A 81 7.79 -10.17 4.86
C GLU A 81 8.45 -10.55 3.53
N ASP A 82 7.97 -11.61 2.88
CA ASP A 82 8.45 -12.01 1.54
C ASP A 82 8.25 -10.90 0.50
N ALA A 83 7.08 -10.29 0.45
CA ALA A 83 6.78 -9.24 -0.52
C ALA A 83 7.64 -7.98 -0.29
N ILE A 84 7.94 -7.63 0.96
CA ILE A 84 8.86 -6.53 1.29
C ILE A 84 10.27 -6.84 0.79
N HIS A 85 10.80 -8.04 1.06
CA HIS A 85 12.13 -8.42 0.55
C HIS A 85 12.18 -8.44 -0.98
N ALA A 86 11.16 -9.00 -1.64
CA ALA A 86 11.07 -8.96 -3.09
C ALA A 86 11.05 -7.53 -3.64
N ALA A 87 10.34 -6.61 -2.98
CA ALA A 87 10.31 -5.20 -3.37
C ALA A 87 11.67 -4.51 -3.20
N LEU A 88 12.37 -4.78 -2.10
CA LEU A 88 13.73 -4.25 -1.87
C LEU A 88 14.74 -4.79 -2.91
N GLU A 89 14.69 -6.08 -3.22
CA GLU A 89 15.50 -6.71 -4.29
C GLU A 89 15.19 -6.08 -5.67
N ALA A 90 13.91 -5.80 -5.95
CA ALA A 90 13.47 -5.10 -7.17
C ALA A 90 13.75 -3.58 -7.14
N LYS A 91 14.48 -3.07 -6.13
CA LYS A 91 14.87 -1.66 -5.99
C LYS A 91 13.68 -0.70 -5.83
N VAL A 92 12.58 -1.17 -5.28
CA VAL A 92 11.50 -0.29 -4.80
C VAL A 92 12.03 0.52 -3.62
N ALA A 93 11.77 1.81 -3.63
CA ALA A 93 12.27 2.66 -2.55
C ALA A 93 11.62 2.29 -1.20
N PRO A 94 12.40 2.18 -0.11
CA PRO A 94 11.86 1.82 1.21
C PRO A 94 10.72 2.74 1.66
N ARG A 95 10.77 4.02 1.29
CA ARG A 95 9.70 4.98 1.59
C ARG A 95 8.39 4.60 0.92
N GLU A 96 8.42 4.15 -0.32
CA GLU A 96 7.20 3.73 -1.05
C GLU A 96 6.55 2.49 -0.41
N ILE A 97 7.39 1.55 0.06
CA ILE A 97 6.91 0.38 0.80
C ILE A 97 6.19 0.83 2.08
N LEU A 98 6.81 1.72 2.84
CA LEU A 98 6.20 2.29 4.06
C LEU A 98 4.89 3.00 3.75
N GLU A 99 4.85 3.83 2.69
CA GLU A 99 3.62 4.56 2.32
C GLU A 99 2.46 3.62 2.02
N ILE A 100 2.68 2.51 1.30
CA ILE A 100 1.62 1.52 1.04
C ILE A 100 1.10 0.91 2.34
N ILE A 101 1.99 0.59 3.29
CA ILE A 101 1.59 0.05 4.60
C ILE A 101 0.76 1.10 5.35
N LEU A 102 1.23 2.34 5.42
CA LEU A 102 0.54 3.43 6.11
C LEU A 102 -0.83 3.75 5.48
N GLN A 103 -0.94 3.69 4.14
CA GLN A 103 -2.21 3.89 3.43
C GLN A 103 -3.29 2.90 3.86
N CYS A 104 -2.92 1.67 4.20
CA CYS A 104 -3.86 0.67 4.69
C CYS A 104 -4.55 1.09 5.99
N THR A 105 -3.98 2.02 6.77
CA THR A 105 -4.59 2.53 8.00
C THR A 105 -5.95 3.19 7.76
N VAL A 106 -6.12 3.87 6.61
CA VAL A 106 -7.38 4.55 6.24
C VAL A 106 -8.53 3.57 6.10
N TYR A 107 -8.25 2.35 5.68
CA TYR A 107 -9.25 1.33 5.36
C TYR A 107 -9.36 0.23 6.42
N GLY A 108 -8.22 -0.19 6.97
CA GLY A 108 -8.13 -1.29 7.94
C GLY A 108 -8.10 -0.84 9.40
N GLY A 109 -7.77 0.41 9.63
CA GLY A 109 -7.54 0.93 10.97
C GLY A 109 -6.17 0.54 11.54
N HIS A 110 -5.81 1.16 12.66
CA HIS A 110 -4.49 1.01 13.31
C HIS A 110 -4.17 -0.45 13.66
N THR A 111 -5.11 -1.16 14.25
CA THR A 111 -4.91 -2.56 14.68
C THR A 111 -4.61 -3.54 13.55
N VAL A 112 -4.98 -3.20 12.30
CA VAL A 112 -4.65 -4.01 11.12
C VAL A 112 -3.24 -3.72 10.63
N VAL A 113 -2.82 -2.46 10.72
CA VAL A 113 -1.55 -1.99 10.13
C VAL A 113 -0.38 -2.14 11.09
N GLU A 114 -0.60 -2.11 12.40
CA GLU A 114 0.48 -2.18 13.40
C GLU A 114 1.41 -3.39 13.22
N PRO A 115 0.92 -4.63 13.03
CA PRO A 115 1.81 -5.77 12.77
C PRO A 115 2.65 -5.61 11.49
N ALA A 116 2.10 -4.93 10.48
CA ALA A 116 2.83 -4.66 9.24
C ALA A 116 3.94 -3.60 9.44
N ILE A 117 3.68 -2.59 10.26
CA ILE A 117 4.68 -1.58 10.66
C ILE A 117 5.82 -2.27 11.44
N GLU A 118 5.50 -3.14 12.39
CA GLU A 118 6.48 -3.91 13.16
C GLU A 118 7.33 -4.80 12.24
N CYS A 119 6.71 -5.52 11.32
CA CYS A 119 7.39 -6.35 10.32
C CYS A 119 8.35 -5.50 9.48
N PHE A 120 7.88 -4.39 8.92
CA PHE A 120 8.71 -3.51 8.11
C PHE A 120 9.82 -2.85 8.92
N HIS A 121 9.55 -2.41 10.15
CA HIS A 121 10.57 -1.84 11.04
C HIS A 121 11.71 -2.82 11.32
N ARG A 122 11.38 -4.09 11.58
CA ARG A 122 12.37 -5.16 11.79
C ARG A 122 13.25 -5.32 10.55
N ILE A 123 12.65 -5.43 9.37
CA ILE A 123 13.39 -5.54 8.10
C ILE A 123 14.25 -4.30 7.86
N ALA A 124 13.68 -3.11 8.02
CA ALA A 124 14.39 -1.86 7.80
C ALA A 124 15.60 -1.67 8.73
N ARG A 125 15.49 -2.14 9.98
CA ARG A 125 16.61 -2.15 10.93
C ARG A 125 17.69 -3.13 10.46
N ASP A 126 17.31 -4.36 10.11
CA ASP A 126 18.23 -5.43 9.76
C ASP A 126 18.97 -5.14 8.43
N GLU A 127 18.31 -4.41 7.51
CA GLU A 127 18.88 -3.94 6.23
C GLU A 127 19.54 -2.54 6.33
N GLY A 128 19.57 -1.91 7.51
CA GLY A 128 20.21 -0.59 7.72
C GLY A 128 19.50 0.59 7.05
N LEU A 129 18.18 0.50 6.83
CA LEU A 129 17.39 1.49 6.06
C LEU A 129 16.77 2.60 6.93
N LEU A 130 16.86 2.52 8.27
CA LEU A 130 16.14 3.43 9.16
C LEU A 130 16.52 4.90 8.98
N ASP A 131 17.80 5.21 8.79
CA ASP A 131 18.24 6.59 8.62
C ASP A 131 17.77 7.18 7.28
N ALA A 132 17.80 6.39 6.21
CA ALA A 132 17.26 6.79 4.91
C ALA A 132 15.73 7.03 4.96
N LEU A 133 15.01 6.19 5.70
CA LEU A 133 13.58 6.36 5.93
C LEU A 133 13.27 7.65 6.72
N ARG A 134 14.04 7.95 7.77
CA ARG A 134 13.91 9.20 8.53
C ARG A 134 14.21 10.42 7.67
N ALA A 135 15.29 10.37 6.87
CA ALA A 135 15.67 11.46 5.99
C ALA A 135 14.64 11.73 4.87
N SER A 136 13.90 10.69 4.46
CA SER A 136 12.85 10.79 3.44
C SER A 136 11.45 11.02 4.02
N ALA A 137 11.31 11.23 5.34
CA ALA A 137 10.04 11.52 5.97
C ALA A 137 9.45 12.81 5.39
N LEU A 138 8.17 12.76 5.04
CA LEU A 138 7.47 13.96 4.58
C LEU A 138 7.24 14.87 5.79
N PRO A 139 7.65 16.16 5.70
CA PRO A 139 7.41 17.09 6.79
C PRO A 139 5.90 17.27 6.99
N LEU A 140 5.46 17.14 8.24
CA LEU A 140 4.10 17.47 8.67
C LEU A 140 3.89 18.99 8.79
N ASP A 141 4.87 19.79 8.34
CA ASP A 141 4.81 21.20 8.53
C ASP A 141 3.69 21.81 7.67
N GLY A 142 2.96 22.64 8.36
CA GLY A 142 1.84 23.41 7.89
C GLY A 142 2.13 24.41 6.77
N ASN A 143 2.84 23.99 5.74
CA ASN A 143 2.90 24.69 4.46
C ASN A 143 1.60 24.50 3.67
N ASP A 144 0.49 24.50 4.38
CA ASP A 144 -0.86 24.51 3.85
C ASP A 144 -1.14 25.87 3.20
N ARG A 145 -0.50 26.11 2.05
CA ARG A 145 -0.60 27.38 1.34
C ARG A 145 -1.76 27.31 0.36
N LYS A 146 -2.66 28.26 0.48
CA LYS A 146 -3.78 28.42 -0.46
C LYS A 146 -3.34 28.40 -1.93
N ARG A 147 -2.15 28.95 -2.27
CA ARG A 147 -1.63 28.97 -3.64
C ARG A 147 -1.29 27.58 -4.20
N ASP A 148 -0.79 26.67 -3.36
CA ASP A 148 -0.39 25.32 -3.80
C ASP A 148 -1.64 24.49 -4.11
N TYR A 149 -2.70 24.73 -3.40
CA TYR A 149 -4.04 24.24 -3.62
C TYR A 149 -4.69 24.77 -4.91
N GLU A 150 -4.54 26.05 -5.25
CA GLU A 150 -5.13 26.63 -6.44
C GLU A 150 -4.58 26.00 -7.73
N VAL A 151 -3.34 25.50 -7.71
CA VAL A 151 -2.76 24.73 -8.84
C VAL A 151 -3.48 23.41 -9.05
N GLU A 152 -3.86 22.70 -7.99
CA GLU A 152 -4.56 21.42 -8.08
C GLU A 152 -6.07 21.59 -8.37
N ARG A 153 -6.64 22.75 -8.08
CA ARG A 153 -8.08 23.04 -8.25
C ARG A 153 -8.59 22.78 -9.68
N ALA A 154 -7.76 22.96 -10.67
CA ALA A 154 -8.09 22.67 -12.06
C ALA A 154 -8.35 21.19 -12.33
N THR A 155 -7.87 20.30 -11.46
CA THR A 155 -8.05 18.84 -11.55
C THR A 155 -9.30 18.35 -10.82
N TRP A 156 -9.94 19.19 -10.00
CA TRP A 156 -11.11 18.78 -9.22
C TRP A 156 -12.38 18.73 -10.04
N HIS A 157 -13.32 17.91 -9.57
CA HIS A 157 -14.62 17.84 -10.22
C HIS A 157 -15.34 19.18 -10.14
N PRO A 158 -15.92 19.68 -11.26
CA PRO A 158 -16.58 21.00 -11.30
C PRO A 158 -17.67 21.19 -10.24
N ASP A 159 -18.40 20.12 -9.88
CA ASP A 159 -19.45 20.18 -8.87
C ASP A 159 -18.88 20.43 -7.47
N ASP A 160 -17.72 19.85 -7.13
CA ASP A 160 -17.05 20.09 -5.86
C ASP A 160 -16.54 21.54 -5.77
N VAL A 161 -16.02 22.08 -6.89
CA VAL A 161 -15.55 23.48 -6.96
C VAL A 161 -16.68 24.49 -6.77
N ARG A 162 -17.88 24.15 -7.28
CA ARG A 162 -19.07 25.00 -7.21
C ARG A 162 -19.84 24.87 -5.89
N ASP A 163 -19.55 23.83 -5.12
CA ASP A 163 -20.23 23.58 -3.85
C ASP A 163 -19.91 24.71 -2.85
N PRO A 164 -20.90 25.40 -2.32
CA PRO A 164 -20.70 26.53 -1.40
C PRO A 164 -20.02 26.12 -0.08
N ARG A 165 -19.99 24.83 0.26
CA ARG A 165 -19.33 24.27 1.44
C ARG A 165 -17.82 24.10 1.24
N CYS A 166 -17.35 24.05 -0.02
CA CYS A 166 -15.97 23.71 -0.33
C CYS A 166 -14.98 24.67 0.35
N GLU A 167 -15.05 25.95 0.04
CA GLU A 167 -14.12 26.93 0.61
C GLU A 167 -14.23 27.09 2.12
N PRO A 168 -15.41 27.14 2.76
CA PRO A 168 -15.53 27.13 4.21
C PRO A 168 -14.89 25.95 4.90
N LEU A 169 -15.09 24.72 4.38
CA LEU A 169 -14.50 23.51 4.95
C LEU A 169 -12.97 23.49 4.78
N MET A 170 -12.46 23.98 3.65
CA MET A 170 -11.01 24.11 3.43
C MET A 170 -10.36 25.11 4.37
N LYS A 171 -11.00 26.26 4.60
CA LYS A 171 -10.51 27.25 5.58
C LYS A 171 -10.49 26.68 7.00
N LYS A 172 -11.46 25.84 7.33
CA LYS A 172 -11.62 25.27 8.66
C LYS A 172 -10.68 24.09 8.92
N HIS A 173 -10.55 23.17 7.97
CA HIS A 173 -9.89 21.88 8.15
C HIS A 173 -8.54 21.76 7.44
N GLY A 174 -8.12 22.76 6.66
CA GLY A 174 -6.86 22.81 5.94
C GLY A 174 -7.02 22.66 4.43
N TRP A 175 -6.38 23.58 3.70
CA TRP A 175 -6.47 23.67 2.25
C TRP A 175 -5.89 22.42 1.57
N LEU A 176 -4.71 21.98 2.01
CA LEU A 176 -4.00 20.85 1.42
C LEU A 176 -4.75 19.54 1.65
N ALA A 177 -5.12 19.27 2.90
CA ALA A 177 -5.77 18.01 3.26
C ALA A 177 -7.14 17.85 2.59
N VAL A 178 -7.98 18.89 2.61
CA VAL A 178 -9.28 18.84 1.93
C VAL A 178 -9.11 18.78 0.42
N GLY A 179 -8.16 19.54 -0.16
CA GLY A 179 -7.87 19.53 -1.58
C GLY A 179 -7.44 18.15 -2.10
N ARG A 180 -6.55 17.47 -1.41
CA ARG A 180 -6.15 16.10 -1.71
C ARG A 180 -7.33 15.12 -1.65
N GLY A 181 -8.19 15.28 -0.65
CA GLY A 181 -9.41 14.50 -0.54
C GLY A 181 -10.35 14.69 -1.75
N LEU A 182 -10.48 15.91 -2.27
CA LEU A 182 -11.24 16.20 -3.49
C LEU A 182 -10.62 15.57 -4.73
N THR A 183 -9.28 15.58 -4.85
CA THR A 183 -8.57 14.91 -5.95
C THR A 183 -8.81 13.41 -5.95
N LEU A 184 -8.70 12.78 -4.77
CA LEU A 184 -8.74 11.32 -4.63
C LEU A 184 -10.17 10.75 -4.61
N ARG A 185 -11.15 11.54 -4.15
CA ARG A 185 -12.54 11.14 -4.01
C ARG A 185 -13.49 12.21 -4.52
N PRO A 186 -13.44 12.55 -5.80
CA PRO A 186 -14.29 13.57 -6.39
C PRO A 186 -15.77 13.25 -6.12
N ARG A 187 -16.56 14.28 -5.86
CA ARG A 187 -18.02 14.24 -5.58
C ARG A 187 -18.43 13.58 -4.26
N HIS A 188 -17.52 12.87 -3.56
CA HIS A 188 -17.84 12.19 -2.30
C HIS A 188 -17.15 12.78 -1.09
N HIS A 189 -15.91 13.24 -1.23
CA HIS A 189 -15.10 13.70 -0.11
C HIS A 189 -15.76 14.87 0.65
N LEU A 190 -16.23 15.86 -0.10
CA LEU A 190 -16.85 17.04 0.49
C LEU A 190 -18.11 16.72 1.30
N ASN A 191 -18.93 15.78 0.82
CA ASN A 191 -20.12 15.34 1.54
C ASN A 191 -19.77 14.63 2.85
N ILE A 192 -18.79 13.71 2.81
CA ILE A 192 -18.35 13.00 4.01
C ILE A 192 -17.77 13.97 5.03
N LEU A 193 -16.90 14.89 4.57
CA LEU A 193 -16.31 15.90 5.45
C LEU A 193 -17.38 16.81 6.07
N ALA A 194 -18.35 17.26 5.28
CA ALA A 194 -19.45 18.10 5.78
C ALA A 194 -20.32 17.37 6.81
N TRP A 195 -20.60 16.08 6.61
CA TRP A 195 -21.32 15.28 7.60
C TRP A 195 -20.55 15.08 8.90
N LEU A 196 -19.26 14.77 8.79
CA LEU A 196 -18.39 14.64 9.97
C LEU A 196 -18.28 15.98 10.71
N ASP A 197 -18.10 17.09 9.99
CA ASP A 197 -18.01 18.42 10.55
C ASP A 197 -19.29 18.84 11.29
N ALA A 198 -20.45 18.44 10.78
CA ALA A 198 -21.74 18.74 11.41
C ALA A 198 -21.98 17.91 12.68
N ILE A 199 -21.37 16.72 12.80
CA ILE A 199 -21.51 15.83 13.95
C ILE A 199 -20.42 16.17 15.00
N ASP A 200 -19.16 16.21 14.57
CA ASP A 200 -17.98 16.46 15.40
C ASP A 200 -16.89 17.14 14.57
N SER A 201 -16.80 18.44 14.70
CA SER A 201 -15.86 19.26 13.92
C SER A 201 -14.39 19.01 14.28
N GLU A 202 -14.10 18.66 15.54
CA GLU A 202 -12.74 18.34 15.96
C GLU A 202 -12.30 17.02 15.36
N PHE A 203 -13.14 15.99 15.44
CA PHE A 203 -12.90 14.72 14.78
C PHE A 203 -12.75 14.85 13.27
N ALA A 204 -13.60 15.64 12.61
CA ALA A 204 -13.52 15.90 11.17
C ALA A 204 -12.15 16.48 10.78
N GLY A 205 -11.65 17.44 11.57
CA GLY A 205 -10.32 18.04 11.37
C GLY A 205 -9.19 17.04 11.56
N LEU A 206 -9.24 16.22 12.59
CA LEU A 206 -8.25 15.16 12.84
C LEU A 206 -8.29 14.12 11.71
N TRP A 207 -9.48 13.67 11.34
CA TRP A 207 -9.67 12.68 10.29
C TRP A 207 -9.13 13.14 8.93
N VAL A 208 -9.47 14.35 8.48
CA VAL A 208 -9.03 14.84 7.18
C VAL A 208 -7.52 15.09 7.14
N LYS A 209 -6.94 15.60 8.22
CA LYS A 209 -5.50 15.79 8.34
C LYS A 209 -4.74 14.46 8.34
N PHE A 210 -5.22 13.49 9.08
CA PHE A 210 -4.62 12.17 9.10
C PHE A 210 -4.71 11.49 7.73
N CYS A 211 -5.90 11.42 7.15
CA CYS A 211 -6.13 10.70 5.89
C CYS A 211 -5.47 11.37 4.68
N TYR A 212 -5.42 12.69 4.62
CA TYR A 212 -5.05 13.42 3.42
C TYR A 212 -3.95 14.48 3.64
N GLY A 213 -3.69 14.89 4.87
CA GLY A 213 -2.68 15.88 5.19
C GLY A 213 -1.29 15.31 5.38
N GLY A 214 -1.18 14.09 5.89
CA GLY A 214 0.10 13.48 6.28
C GLY A 214 0.49 12.24 5.48
N MET A 215 -0.46 11.56 4.84
CA MET A 215 -0.22 10.27 4.17
C MET A 215 -0.17 10.36 2.63
N TYR A 216 -0.40 11.52 2.04
CA TYR A 216 -0.36 11.74 0.59
C TYR A 216 0.59 12.84 0.20
#